data_18e548d15e49f89a609c1565dd5a9ccb
#
_entry.id   18e548d15e49f89a609c1565dd5a9ccb
#
_cell.length_a   1.000
_cell.length_b   1.000
_cell.length_c   1.000
_cell.angle_alpha   90.00
_cell.angle_beta   90.00
_cell.angle_gamma   90.00
#
_symmetry.space_group_name_H-M   'P 1'
#
loop_
_entity.id
_entity.type
_entity.pdbx_description
1 polymer ?
#
loop_
_entity_poly.entity_id
_entity_poly.type
_entity_poly.pdbx_seq_one_letter_code
_entity_poly.pdbx_strand_id
1 'polypeptide(L)'
;LFADSMLRTNPPRHTRMRRLAAGVFTARRVTALRDVITAQVDETINGLLPYAGTAVDLVTHLTYPLPIGVITALLGVPAADRGRFRRLAEDLTAVLEVRWSEQDEQRAHRAAVELEDYFGHLVEVRRAEPADDLVTALAAAHHADGGQLTAAELMGNLALLLVAGFETTTNLLGNGIVLLLDHPEHAARLRAD
;
A
#
# COMPACT_ATOMS: atom_id res chain seq x y z
N LEU A 1 -4.95 8.84 -12.92
CA LEU A 1 -3.84 8.09 -12.32
C LEU A 1 -3.93 6.59 -12.65
N PHE A 2 -5.03 5.87 -12.37
CA PHE A 2 -5.12 4.41 -12.65
C PHE A 2 -5.25 4.02 -14.12
N ALA A 3 -5.61 4.93 -15.02
CA ALA A 3 -5.86 4.62 -16.43
C ALA A 3 -4.66 3.94 -17.12
N ASP A 4 -3.46 4.31 -16.72
CA ASP A 4 -2.20 3.79 -17.25
C ASP A 4 -1.57 2.67 -16.39
N SER A 5 -2.27 2.18 -15.38
CA SER A 5 -1.79 1.07 -14.55
C SER A 5 -2.11 -0.30 -15.18
N MET A 6 -1.46 -1.35 -14.68
CA MET A 6 -1.76 -2.73 -15.09
C MET A 6 -3.19 -3.17 -14.72
N LEU A 7 -3.88 -2.49 -13.78
CA LEU A 7 -5.27 -2.77 -13.43
C LEU A 7 -6.25 -2.47 -14.58
N ARG A 8 -5.96 -1.43 -15.36
CA ARG A 8 -6.86 -0.90 -16.39
C ARG A 8 -6.43 -1.20 -17.82
N THR A 9 -5.42 -2.05 -18.00
CA THR A 9 -4.88 -2.37 -19.32
C THR A 9 -5.01 -3.86 -19.65
N ASN A 10 -5.03 -4.17 -20.95
CA ASN A 10 -5.08 -5.51 -21.50
C ASN A 10 -3.74 -5.89 -22.17
N PRO A 11 -3.50 -7.19 -22.46
CA PRO A 11 -2.36 -7.61 -23.28
C PRO A 11 -2.32 -6.88 -24.63
N PRO A 12 -1.13 -6.55 -25.17
CA PRO A 12 0.20 -6.89 -24.66
C PRO A 12 0.71 -5.95 -23.56
N ARG A 13 0.10 -4.78 -23.39
CA ARG A 13 0.54 -3.73 -22.46
C ARG A 13 0.53 -4.22 -21.00
N HIS A 14 -0.57 -4.86 -20.56
CA HIS A 14 -0.66 -5.50 -19.24
C HIS A 14 0.47 -6.50 -19.01
N THR A 15 0.71 -7.42 -19.96
CA THR A 15 1.73 -8.46 -19.84
C THR A 15 3.12 -7.87 -19.63
N ARG A 16 3.46 -6.80 -20.35
CA ARG A 16 4.72 -6.09 -20.21
C ARG A 16 4.87 -5.47 -18.82
N MET A 17 3.89 -4.68 -18.37
CA MET A 17 3.90 -4.04 -17.05
C MET A 17 3.96 -5.07 -15.92
N ARG A 18 3.14 -6.12 -16.00
CA ARG A 18 3.13 -7.20 -15.01
C ARG A 18 4.47 -7.91 -14.89
N ARG A 19 5.13 -8.17 -16.00
CA ARG A 19 6.47 -8.79 -16.00
C ARG A 19 7.50 -7.90 -15.32
N LEU A 20 7.49 -6.60 -15.60
CA LEU A 20 8.39 -5.63 -14.97
C LEU A 20 8.13 -5.54 -13.46
N ALA A 21 6.86 -5.41 -13.07
CA ALA A 21 6.47 -5.38 -11.66
C ALA A 21 6.85 -6.69 -10.94
N ALA A 22 6.57 -7.86 -11.52
CA ALA A 22 6.91 -9.15 -10.92
C ALA A 22 8.41 -9.33 -10.70
N GLY A 23 9.25 -8.77 -11.57
CA GLY A 23 10.71 -8.81 -11.44
C GLY A 23 11.24 -8.06 -10.22
N VAL A 24 10.49 -7.09 -9.68
CA VAL A 24 10.90 -6.32 -8.50
C VAL A 24 10.36 -6.88 -7.19
N PHE A 25 9.28 -7.68 -7.22
CA PHE A 25 8.72 -8.39 -6.07
C PHE A 25 9.45 -9.71 -5.84
N THR A 26 10.66 -9.63 -5.31
CA THR A 26 11.48 -10.81 -5.04
C THR A 26 11.18 -11.42 -3.68
N ALA A 27 11.38 -12.74 -3.52
CA ALA A 27 11.26 -13.43 -2.22
C ALA A 27 12.17 -12.77 -1.16
N ARG A 28 13.37 -12.31 -1.53
CA ARG A 28 14.27 -11.59 -0.62
C ARG A 28 13.64 -10.32 -0.05
N ARG A 29 13.03 -9.47 -0.90
CA ARG A 29 12.36 -8.24 -0.44
C ARG A 29 11.17 -8.54 0.45
N VAL A 30 10.36 -9.54 0.08
CA VAL A 30 9.22 -9.96 0.90
C VAL A 30 9.68 -10.48 2.26
N THR A 31 10.76 -11.27 2.30
CA THR A 31 11.32 -11.77 3.57
C THR A 31 11.89 -10.64 4.42
N ALA A 32 12.54 -9.65 3.82
CA ALA A 32 13.08 -8.49 4.54
C ALA A 32 11.98 -7.61 5.19
N LEU A 33 10.74 -7.70 4.72
CA LEU A 33 9.60 -7.01 5.37
C LEU A 33 9.22 -7.63 6.73
N ARG A 34 9.63 -8.86 7.03
CA ARG A 34 9.26 -9.53 8.30
C ARG A 34 9.60 -8.67 9.51
N ASP A 35 10.82 -8.18 9.60
CA ASP A 35 11.28 -7.36 10.74
C ASP A 35 10.53 -6.03 10.80
N VAL A 36 10.27 -5.41 9.65
CA VAL A 36 9.48 -4.18 9.54
C VAL A 36 8.04 -4.42 10.02
N ILE A 37 7.42 -5.52 9.58
CA ILE A 37 6.06 -5.90 9.98
C ILE A 37 6.02 -6.17 11.49
N THR A 38 6.96 -6.95 12.02
CA THR A 38 7.03 -7.28 13.46
C THR A 38 7.13 -5.99 14.29
N ALA A 39 8.05 -5.10 13.95
CA ALA A 39 8.20 -3.83 14.65
C ALA A 39 6.93 -2.97 14.61
N GLN A 40 6.25 -2.91 13.46
CA GLN A 40 5.00 -2.16 13.33
C GLN A 40 3.84 -2.80 14.09
N VAL A 41 3.76 -4.13 14.12
CA VAL A 41 2.78 -4.86 14.95
C VAL A 41 2.99 -4.54 16.42
N ASP A 42 4.24 -4.63 16.90
CA ASP A 42 4.59 -4.34 18.30
C ASP A 42 4.25 -2.88 18.65
N GLU A 43 4.62 -1.93 17.80
CA GLU A 43 4.28 -0.51 17.98
C GLU A 43 2.75 -0.30 18.05
N THR A 44 2.02 -0.93 17.14
CA THR A 44 0.57 -0.81 17.07
C THR A 44 -0.12 -1.42 18.30
N ILE A 45 0.32 -2.61 18.73
CA ILE A 45 -0.21 -3.27 19.94
C ILE A 45 0.12 -2.46 21.19
N ASN A 46 1.35 -1.97 21.31
CA ASN A 46 1.73 -1.11 22.44
C ASN A 46 0.91 0.18 22.47
N GLY A 47 0.56 0.74 21.31
CA GLY A 47 -0.35 1.89 21.20
C GLY A 47 -1.78 1.60 21.67
N LEU A 48 -2.20 0.33 21.73
CA LEU A 48 -3.51 -0.08 22.26
C LEU A 48 -3.54 -0.25 23.78
N LEU A 49 -2.39 -0.43 24.44
CA LEU A 49 -2.32 -0.67 25.89
C LEU A 49 -3.04 0.40 26.73
N PRO A 50 -2.97 1.71 26.41
CA PRO A 50 -3.69 2.74 27.16
C PRO A 50 -5.22 2.59 27.13
N TYR A 51 -5.75 1.84 26.16
CA TYR A 51 -7.19 1.60 26.02
C TYR A 51 -7.65 0.29 26.68
N ALA A 52 -6.76 -0.41 27.43
CA ALA A 52 -7.11 -1.66 28.10
C ALA A 52 -8.33 -1.47 29.02
N GLY A 53 -9.33 -2.35 28.87
CA GLY A 53 -10.58 -2.28 29.63
C GLY A 53 -11.62 -1.28 29.09
N THR A 54 -11.35 -0.63 27.97
CA THR A 54 -12.31 0.26 27.27
C THR A 54 -12.57 -0.22 25.85
N ALA A 55 -13.66 0.25 25.26
CA ALA A 55 -13.93 0.02 23.85
C ALA A 55 -12.96 0.86 23.00
N VAL A 56 -12.37 0.24 21.96
CA VAL A 56 -11.47 0.88 21.02
C VAL A 56 -11.88 0.54 19.58
N ASP A 57 -11.75 1.53 18.69
CA ASP A 57 -11.91 1.29 17.25
C ASP A 57 -10.65 0.63 16.68
N LEU A 58 -10.72 -0.69 16.48
CA LEU A 58 -9.61 -1.47 15.92
C LEU A 58 -9.28 -1.11 14.48
N VAL A 59 -10.22 -0.56 13.71
CA VAL A 59 -9.94 -0.10 12.35
C VAL A 59 -8.96 1.05 12.39
N THR A 60 -9.26 2.06 13.18
CA THR A 60 -8.42 3.25 13.33
C THR A 60 -7.05 2.94 13.95
N HIS A 61 -7.00 2.05 14.94
CA HIS A 61 -5.80 1.83 15.77
C HIS A 61 -4.95 0.61 15.37
N LEU A 62 -5.49 -0.33 14.60
CA LEU A 62 -4.77 -1.56 14.25
C LEU A 62 -4.84 -1.88 12.75
N THR A 63 -6.06 -2.17 12.24
CA THR A 63 -6.16 -2.79 10.91
C THR A 63 -5.83 -1.85 9.77
N TYR A 64 -5.94 -0.55 9.98
CA TYR A 64 -5.59 0.48 9.01
C TYR A 64 -4.11 0.91 9.08
N PRO A 65 -3.54 1.28 10.26
CA PRO A 65 -2.14 1.73 10.35
C PRO A 65 -1.13 0.69 9.91
N LEU A 66 -1.38 -0.59 10.17
CA LEU A 66 -0.43 -1.65 9.89
C LEU A 66 -0.18 -1.84 8.38
N PRO A 67 -1.19 -2.09 7.52
CA PRO A 67 -0.95 -2.26 6.09
C PRO A 67 -0.39 -1.02 5.39
N ILE A 68 -0.89 0.18 5.75
CA ILE A 68 -0.38 1.42 5.16
C ILE A 68 1.10 1.65 5.53
N GLY A 69 1.48 1.32 6.76
CA GLY A 69 2.86 1.39 7.19
C GLY A 69 3.77 0.43 6.43
N VAL A 70 3.32 -0.80 6.19
CA VAL A 70 4.08 -1.81 5.44
C VAL A 70 4.23 -1.42 3.97
N ILE A 71 3.14 -1.04 3.29
CA ILE A 71 3.22 -0.70 1.86
C ILE A 71 4.03 0.58 1.63
N THR A 72 3.92 1.59 2.50
CA THR A 72 4.72 2.81 2.39
C THR A 72 6.20 2.53 2.62
N ALA A 73 6.56 1.67 3.57
CA ALA A 73 7.93 1.23 3.78
C ALA A 73 8.49 0.49 2.55
N LEU A 74 7.70 -0.41 1.95
CA LEU A 74 8.06 -1.15 0.74
C LEU A 74 8.28 -0.22 -0.46
N LEU A 75 7.47 0.83 -0.59
CA LEU A 75 7.60 1.86 -1.62
C LEU A 75 8.77 2.82 -1.37
N GLY A 76 9.37 2.82 -0.18
CA GLY A 76 10.44 3.75 0.19
C GLY A 76 9.95 5.13 0.62
N VAL A 77 8.69 5.24 1.03
CA VAL A 77 8.11 6.47 1.59
C VAL A 77 8.61 6.68 3.02
N PRO A 78 9.15 7.87 3.37
CA PRO A 78 9.58 8.18 4.72
C PRO A 78 8.48 7.98 5.77
N ALA A 79 8.85 7.53 6.97
CA ALA A 79 7.89 7.28 8.06
C ALA A 79 7.09 8.53 8.45
N ALA A 80 7.70 9.71 8.35
CA ALA A 80 7.04 11.00 8.62
C ALA A 80 5.83 11.28 7.69
N ASP A 81 5.85 10.73 6.47
CA ASP A 81 4.81 10.97 5.46
C ASP A 81 3.67 9.94 5.51
N ARG A 82 3.76 8.88 6.33
CA ARG A 82 2.74 7.81 6.41
C ARG A 82 1.34 8.34 6.67
N GLY A 83 1.20 9.33 7.56
CA GLY A 83 -0.09 9.95 7.86
C GLY A 83 -0.69 10.71 6.67
N ARG A 84 0.15 11.30 5.82
CA ARG A 84 -0.25 11.92 4.55
C ARG A 84 -0.74 10.86 3.58
N PHE A 85 0.04 9.79 3.39
CA PHE A 85 -0.32 8.68 2.51
C PHE A 85 -1.61 7.99 2.91
N ARG A 86 -1.87 7.86 4.22
CA ARG A 86 -3.13 7.35 4.74
C ARG A 86 -4.31 8.12 4.16
N ARG A 87 -4.33 9.45 4.33
CA ARG A 87 -5.42 10.30 3.82
C ARG A 87 -5.57 10.24 2.31
N LEU A 88 -4.45 10.29 1.58
CA LEU A 88 -4.46 10.22 0.12
C LEU A 88 -5.01 8.88 -0.40
N ALA A 89 -4.67 7.79 0.26
CA ALA A 89 -5.17 6.48 -0.08
C ALA A 89 -6.68 6.34 0.21
N GLU A 90 -7.17 6.83 1.36
CA GLU A 90 -8.59 6.88 1.69
C GLU A 90 -9.37 7.69 0.65
N ASP A 91 -8.90 8.88 0.31
CA ASP A 91 -9.56 9.74 -0.68
C ASP A 91 -9.55 9.12 -2.08
N LEU A 92 -8.45 8.45 -2.45
CA LEU A 92 -8.31 7.83 -3.77
C LEU A 92 -9.21 6.58 -3.93
N THR A 93 -9.45 5.83 -2.85
CA THR A 93 -10.28 4.62 -2.88
C THR A 93 -11.77 4.91 -2.82
N ALA A 94 -12.18 6.09 -2.38
CA ALA A 94 -13.59 6.46 -2.29
C ALA A 94 -14.36 6.29 -3.63
N VAL A 95 -13.69 6.46 -4.76
CA VAL A 95 -14.30 6.27 -6.10
C VAL A 95 -14.27 4.81 -6.60
N LEU A 96 -13.71 3.89 -5.84
CA LEU A 96 -13.76 2.45 -6.12
C LEU A 96 -15.00 1.80 -5.52
N GLU A 97 -15.69 2.50 -4.65
CA GLU A 97 -16.96 2.06 -4.05
C GLU A 97 -18.06 1.95 -5.12
N VAL A 98 -19.09 1.15 -4.83
CA VAL A 98 -20.25 0.97 -5.74
C VAL A 98 -21.05 2.27 -5.92
N ARG A 99 -20.98 3.15 -4.92
CA ARG A 99 -21.64 4.47 -4.93
C ARG A 99 -20.67 5.51 -4.39
N TRP A 100 -20.44 6.55 -5.16
CA TRP A 100 -19.67 7.72 -4.75
C TRP A 100 -20.43 9.00 -5.09
N SER A 101 -20.16 10.07 -4.38
CA SER A 101 -20.67 11.41 -4.60
C SER A 101 -19.70 12.23 -5.47
N GLU A 102 -20.17 13.37 -5.96
CA GLU A 102 -19.31 14.35 -6.64
C GLU A 102 -18.17 14.86 -5.72
N GLN A 103 -18.43 14.94 -4.40
CA GLN A 103 -17.40 15.30 -3.44
C GLN A 103 -16.31 14.22 -3.32
N ASP A 104 -16.70 12.95 -3.38
CA ASP A 104 -15.75 11.83 -3.39
C ASP A 104 -14.88 11.86 -4.64
N GLU A 105 -15.48 12.14 -5.81
CA GLU A 105 -14.73 12.30 -7.06
C GLU A 105 -13.73 13.46 -6.98
N GLN A 106 -14.14 14.60 -6.44
CA GLN A 106 -13.25 15.74 -6.26
C GLN A 106 -12.11 15.46 -5.26
N ARG A 107 -12.38 14.73 -4.17
CA ARG A 107 -11.35 14.31 -3.21
C ARG A 107 -10.36 13.35 -3.87
N ALA A 108 -10.87 12.34 -4.56
CA ALA A 108 -10.04 11.36 -5.27
C ALA A 108 -9.18 12.03 -6.36
N HIS A 109 -9.72 13.01 -7.08
CA HIS A 109 -8.96 13.76 -8.06
C HIS A 109 -7.80 14.54 -7.42
N ARG A 110 -8.05 15.27 -6.32
CA ARG A 110 -6.99 15.98 -5.59
C ARG A 110 -5.93 15.03 -5.05
N ALA A 111 -6.36 13.91 -4.46
CA ALA A 111 -5.44 12.89 -3.96
C ALA A 111 -4.59 12.27 -5.08
N ALA A 112 -5.18 12.05 -6.27
CA ALA A 112 -4.46 11.53 -7.43
C ALA A 112 -3.35 12.50 -7.89
N VAL A 113 -3.65 13.81 -7.98
CA VAL A 113 -2.67 14.84 -8.35
C VAL A 113 -1.55 14.89 -7.30
N GLU A 114 -1.90 14.92 -6.01
CA GLU A 114 -0.91 14.99 -4.92
C GLU A 114 -0.02 13.74 -4.88
N LEU A 115 -0.56 12.55 -5.14
CA LEU A 115 0.23 11.31 -5.22
C LEU A 115 1.16 11.31 -6.44
N GLU A 116 0.69 11.82 -7.57
CA GLU A 116 1.49 11.92 -8.80
C GLU A 116 2.69 12.84 -8.60
N ASP A 117 2.47 14.00 -8.00
CA ASP A 117 3.53 14.96 -7.66
C ASP A 117 4.53 14.36 -6.65
N TYR A 118 4.03 13.70 -5.61
CA TYR A 118 4.89 13.08 -4.59
C TYR A 118 5.74 11.95 -5.18
N PHE A 119 5.12 11.01 -5.89
CA PHE A 119 5.86 9.91 -6.50
C PHE A 119 6.80 10.40 -7.59
N GLY A 120 6.40 11.41 -8.36
CA GLY A 120 7.29 12.05 -9.34
C GLY A 120 8.56 12.57 -8.68
N HIS A 121 8.44 13.32 -7.59
CA HIS A 121 9.58 13.79 -6.82
C HIS A 121 10.40 12.63 -6.22
N LEU A 122 9.75 11.64 -5.62
CA LEU A 122 10.44 10.48 -5.02
C LEU A 122 11.22 9.69 -6.09
N VAL A 123 10.68 9.51 -7.29
CA VAL A 123 11.38 8.87 -8.42
C VAL A 123 12.64 9.65 -8.79
N GLU A 124 12.59 10.98 -8.87
CA GLU A 124 13.78 11.79 -9.15
C GLU A 124 14.83 11.67 -8.05
N VAL A 125 14.43 11.69 -6.78
CA VAL A 125 15.34 11.44 -5.64
C VAL A 125 15.98 10.05 -5.76
N ARG A 126 15.20 9.02 -6.07
CA ARG A 126 15.70 7.64 -6.18
C ARG A 126 16.58 7.40 -7.42
N ARG A 127 16.43 8.19 -8.46
CA ARG A 127 17.35 8.18 -9.60
C ARG A 127 18.72 8.73 -9.23
N ALA A 128 18.74 9.78 -8.39
CA ALA A 128 19.99 10.38 -7.90
C ALA A 128 20.64 9.54 -6.79
N GLU A 129 19.82 9.01 -5.87
CA GLU A 129 20.23 8.26 -4.70
C GLU A 129 19.40 6.97 -4.59
N PRO A 130 19.80 5.88 -5.26
CA PRO A 130 19.08 4.60 -5.22
C PRO A 130 19.01 4.00 -3.81
N ALA A 131 17.85 3.46 -3.45
CA ALA A 131 17.62 2.75 -2.18
C ALA A 131 17.07 1.33 -2.45
N ASP A 132 17.04 0.48 -1.42
CA ASP A 132 16.44 -0.87 -1.55
C ASP A 132 14.91 -0.80 -1.35
N ASP A 133 14.22 -0.10 -2.26
CA ASP A 133 12.77 0.05 -2.28
C ASP A 133 12.18 -0.23 -3.66
N LEU A 134 10.83 -0.32 -3.72
CA LEU A 134 10.13 -0.58 -4.98
C LEU A 134 10.18 0.60 -5.94
N VAL A 135 10.21 1.83 -5.46
CA VAL A 135 10.31 3.01 -6.33
C VAL A 135 11.62 2.99 -7.09
N THR A 136 12.75 2.73 -6.41
CA THR A 136 14.06 2.54 -7.06
C THR A 136 14.02 1.43 -8.10
N ALA A 137 13.48 0.27 -7.73
CA ALA A 137 13.46 -0.89 -8.61
C ALA A 137 12.56 -0.71 -9.85
N LEU A 138 11.38 -0.09 -9.68
CA LEU A 138 10.47 0.22 -10.79
C LEU A 138 11.01 1.34 -11.68
N ALA A 139 11.63 2.37 -11.09
CA ALA A 139 12.28 3.44 -11.83
C ALA A 139 13.47 2.93 -12.64
N ALA A 140 14.25 1.99 -12.10
CA ALA A 140 15.33 1.32 -12.83
C ALA A 140 14.79 0.44 -13.97
N ALA A 141 13.67 -0.28 -13.75
CA ALA A 141 12.99 -1.05 -14.78
C ALA A 141 12.49 -0.17 -15.93
N HIS A 142 12.21 1.11 -15.65
CA HIS A 142 11.87 2.12 -16.64
C HIS A 142 13.04 2.42 -17.63
N HIS A 143 14.29 2.13 -17.26
CA HIS A 143 15.47 2.40 -18.07
C HIS A 143 16.13 1.15 -18.72
N ALA A 144 15.61 -0.07 -18.45
CA ALA A 144 16.18 -1.31 -18.96
C ALA A 144 15.44 -1.84 -20.20
N ASP A 145 16.21 -2.13 -21.23
CA ASP A 145 15.90 -2.95 -22.43
C ASP A 145 14.45 -2.95 -22.97
N GLY A 146 14.02 -1.93 -23.71
CA GLY A 146 12.90 -2.02 -24.69
C GLY A 146 11.52 -2.40 -24.16
N GLY A 147 11.41 -2.80 -22.91
CA GLY A 147 10.20 -3.17 -22.19
C GLY A 147 9.80 -2.18 -21.09
N GLN A 148 10.24 -0.95 -21.18
CA GLN A 148 10.16 0.10 -20.17
C GLN A 148 8.71 0.52 -19.82
N LEU A 149 8.50 0.91 -18.55
CA LEU A 149 7.32 1.67 -18.15
C LEU A 149 7.46 3.10 -18.68
N THR A 150 6.39 3.66 -19.24
CA THR A 150 6.32 5.11 -19.44
C THR A 150 6.20 5.82 -18.09
N ALA A 151 6.43 7.14 -18.04
CA ALA A 151 6.23 7.91 -16.80
C ALA A 151 4.81 7.74 -16.24
N ALA A 152 3.78 7.81 -17.10
CA ALA A 152 2.39 7.62 -16.70
C ALA A 152 2.12 6.20 -16.18
N GLU A 153 2.70 5.17 -16.80
CA GLU A 153 2.60 3.78 -16.33
C GLU A 153 3.31 3.58 -14.99
N LEU A 154 4.46 4.21 -14.77
CA LEU A 154 5.17 4.16 -13.49
C LEU A 154 4.33 4.78 -12.39
N MET A 155 3.82 6.00 -12.58
CA MET A 155 2.96 6.68 -11.60
C MET A 155 1.68 5.89 -11.33
N GLY A 156 1.00 5.41 -12.38
CA GLY A 156 -0.21 4.62 -12.24
C GLY A 156 0.01 3.29 -11.50
N ASN A 157 1.14 2.64 -11.70
CA ASN A 157 1.45 1.40 -10.99
C ASN A 157 1.93 1.64 -9.55
N LEU A 158 2.64 2.74 -9.24
CA LEU A 158 2.97 3.10 -7.85
C LEU A 158 1.69 3.39 -7.04
N ALA A 159 0.74 4.15 -7.60
CA ALA A 159 -0.55 4.38 -6.97
C ALA A 159 -1.38 3.09 -6.81
N LEU A 160 -1.38 2.23 -7.83
CA LEU A 160 -2.03 0.92 -7.75
C LEU A 160 -1.45 0.06 -6.63
N LEU A 161 -0.13 -0.01 -6.51
CA LEU A 161 0.54 -0.80 -5.47
C LEU A 161 0.21 -0.26 -4.07
N LEU A 162 0.18 1.07 -3.91
CA LEU A 162 -0.25 1.69 -2.66
C LEU A 162 -1.65 1.22 -2.27
N VAL A 163 -2.64 1.42 -3.14
CA VAL A 163 -4.05 1.10 -2.84
C VAL A 163 -4.26 -0.40 -2.65
N ALA A 164 -3.76 -1.23 -3.56
CA ALA A 164 -3.92 -2.68 -3.49
C ALA A 164 -3.22 -3.29 -2.26
N GLY A 165 -2.13 -2.69 -1.80
CA GLY A 165 -1.35 -3.19 -0.67
C GLY A 165 -1.99 -2.92 0.68
N PHE A 166 -2.74 -1.81 0.83
CA PHE A 166 -3.29 -1.47 2.14
C PHE A 166 -4.77 -1.87 2.28
N GLU A 167 -5.64 -1.54 1.35
CA GLU A 167 -7.10 -1.67 1.50
C GLU A 167 -7.54 -3.13 1.67
N THR A 168 -7.05 -4.00 0.81
CA THR A 168 -7.37 -5.43 0.87
C THR A 168 -6.92 -6.07 2.17
N THR A 169 -5.74 -5.69 2.67
CA THR A 169 -5.19 -6.21 3.92
C THR A 169 -5.91 -5.62 5.13
N THR A 170 -6.28 -4.35 5.12
CA THR A 170 -7.10 -3.71 6.16
C THR A 170 -8.41 -4.45 6.34
N ASN A 171 -9.12 -4.72 5.24
CA ASN A 171 -10.38 -5.45 5.25
C ASN A 171 -10.22 -6.90 5.71
N LEU A 172 -9.15 -7.57 5.27
CA LEU A 172 -8.84 -8.94 5.73
C LEU A 172 -8.60 -8.99 7.24
N LEU A 173 -7.82 -8.08 7.78
CA LEU A 173 -7.53 -8.01 9.21
C LEU A 173 -8.80 -7.70 10.01
N GLY A 174 -9.58 -6.70 9.60
CA GLY A 174 -10.83 -6.33 10.27
C GLY A 174 -11.83 -7.48 10.32
N ASN A 175 -12.12 -8.08 9.17
CA ASN A 175 -13.02 -9.22 9.07
C ASN A 175 -12.48 -10.46 9.80
N GLY A 176 -11.16 -10.70 9.73
CA GLY A 176 -10.50 -11.80 10.44
C GLY A 176 -10.63 -11.67 11.95
N ILE A 177 -10.48 -10.46 12.51
CA ILE A 177 -10.66 -10.21 13.95
C ILE A 177 -12.11 -10.47 14.36
N VAL A 178 -13.09 -9.98 13.59
CA VAL A 178 -14.51 -10.24 13.89
C VAL A 178 -14.79 -11.75 13.91
N LEU A 179 -14.33 -12.48 12.91
CA LEU A 179 -14.49 -13.94 12.85
C LEU A 179 -13.82 -14.67 14.02
N LEU A 180 -12.63 -14.21 14.45
CA LEU A 180 -11.95 -14.80 15.61
C LEU A 180 -12.68 -14.50 16.94
N LEU A 181 -13.36 -13.37 17.05
CA LEU A 181 -14.20 -13.04 18.20
C LEU A 181 -15.47 -13.90 18.25
N ASP A 182 -16.07 -14.17 17.08
CA ASP A 182 -17.25 -15.02 16.95
C ASP A 182 -16.92 -16.52 17.10
N HIS A 183 -15.65 -16.92 16.91
CA HIS A 183 -15.16 -18.29 16.94
C HIS A 183 -13.96 -18.44 17.89
N PRO A 184 -14.18 -18.43 19.21
CA PRO A 184 -13.09 -18.46 20.20
C PRO A 184 -12.21 -19.71 20.13
N GLU A 185 -12.71 -20.83 19.61
CA GLU A 185 -11.94 -22.05 19.37
C GLU A 185 -10.84 -21.85 18.33
N HIS A 186 -11.08 -21.03 17.30
CA HIS A 186 -10.07 -20.69 16.31
C HIS A 186 -9.06 -19.69 16.87
N ALA A 187 -9.52 -18.74 17.68
CA ALA A 187 -8.62 -17.80 18.38
C ALA A 187 -7.67 -18.55 19.36
N ALA A 188 -8.19 -19.59 20.06
CA ALA A 188 -7.36 -20.41 20.95
C ALA A 188 -6.29 -21.20 20.17
N ARG A 189 -6.64 -21.77 19.00
CA ARG A 189 -5.68 -22.46 18.14
C ARG A 189 -4.59 -21.51 17.63
N LEU A 190 -4.97 -20.32 17.19
CA LEU A 190 -4.01 -19.33 16.69
C LEU A 190 -3.01 -18.86 17.76
N ARG A 191 -3.42 -18.88 19.05
CA ARG A 191 -2.52 -18.55 20.17
C ARG A 191 -1.57 -19.69 20.55
N ALA A 192 -1.89 -20.92 20.16
CA ALA A 192 -1.09 -22.11 20.48
C ALA A 192 0.01 -22.41 19.44
N ASP A 193 -0.07 -21.80 18.26
CA ASP A 193 0.95 -21.85 17.20
C ASP A 193 2.00 -20.76 17.39
#